data_cf368e17db5eaa17bdced852ee763b98
#
_entry.id   cf368e17db5eaa17bdced852ee763b98
#
_cell.length_a   1.000
_cell.length_b   1.000
_cell.length_c   1.000
_cell.angle_alpha   90.00
_cell.angle_beta   90.00
_cell.angle_gamma   90.00
#
_symmetry.space_group_name_H-M   'P 1'
#
loop_
_entity.id
_entity.type
_entity.pdbx_description
1 polymer ?
#
loop_
_entity_poly.entity_id
_entity_poly.type
_entity_poly.pdbx_seq_one_letter_code
_entity_poly.pdbx_strand_id
1 'polypeptide(L)'
;MASTLGAGAVTARQALRDWLAYLENERRSSPRTVRAYGDNVGWYLDFLQQHRGEATSREDLGGVEPSELRAYLAFRRSGDHPLSPRSLSQALSSIRAFHRWLDRRCGVANDALALVRGPRVKPGAPRPVSEDQAAGLLAEAADDENRAPWEAARDEAVLTLLYGCGLRISEALSLKRSDAPLRESLRVVGKGAKERVVPVLPVVREAVDAYLAALPFPLDPAQPLFRAKRGGALGPRPVQALMQRLRGRLGLPASATPHALRHSFATHLLGAGADLRSIQELLGHASLSTTQRYTAVDAAGLLAIYDKAHPRALK
;
A
#
# COMPACT_ATOMS: atom_id res chain seq x y z
N MET A 1 -25.66 -32.68 17.90
CA MET A 1 -26.39 -31.80 18.86
C MET A 1 -25.77 -30.44 18.81
N ALA A 2 -26.46 -29.45 18.23
CA ALA A 2 -25.95 -28.08 18.20
C ALA A 2 -26.07 -27.51 19.61
N SER A 3 -24.94 -27.24 20.27
CA SER A 3 -24.90 -26.56 21.56
C SER A 3 -25.39 -25.13 21.35
N THR A 4 -26.58 -24.83 21.85
CA THR A 4 -27.21 -23.51 21.77
C THR A 4 -26.49 -22.60 22.76
N LEU A 5 -25.83 -21.55 22.27
CA LEU A 5 -25.35 -20.45 23.12
C LEU A 5 -26.52 -19.97 23.98
N GLY A 6 -26.30 -19.85 25.31
CA GLY A 6 -27.34 -19.36 26.24
C GLY A 6 -27.89 -18.02 25.76
N ALA A 7 -29.19 -17.83 25.92
CA ALA A 7 -29.89 -16.60 25.54
C ALA A 7 -29.27 -15.40 26.27
N GLY A 8 -28.46 -14.60 25.54
CA GLY A 8 -27.73 -13.42 26.04
C GLY A 8 -26.22 -13.40 25.84
N ALA A 9 -25.60 -14.53 25.49
CA ALA A 9 -24.14 -14.58 25.23
C ALA A 9 -23.78 -13.86 23.91
N VAL A 10 -22.82 -12.94 23.95
CA VAL A 10 -22.32 -12.26 22.75
C VAL A 10 -21.46 -13.22 21.95
N THR A 11 -21.78 -13.43 20.68
CA THR A 11 -20.99 -14.32 19.81
C THR A 11 -19.63 -13.67 19.47
N ALA A 12 -18.61 -14.50 19.20
CA ALA A 12 -17.32 -14.02 18.71
C ALA A 12 -17.45 -13.20 17.42
N ARG A 13 -18.44 -13.53 16.58
CA ARG A 13 -18.76 -12.78 15.35
C ARG A 13 -19.35 -11.40 15.65
N GLN A 14 -20.18 -11.26 16.70
CA GLN A 14 -20.66 -9.96 17.13
C GLN A 14 -19.49 -9.12 17.67
N ALA A 15 -18.63 -9.69 18.51
CA ALA A 15 -17.42 -9.02 19.00
C ALA A 15 -16.50 -8.54 17.86
N LEU A 16 -16.38 -9.31 16.77
CA LEU A 16 -15.66 -8.87 15.58
C LEU A 16 -16.31 -7.63 14.94
N ARG A 17 -17.64 -7.62 14.78
CA ARG A 17 -18.35 -6.45 14.23
C ARG A 17 -18.12 -5.20 15.08
N ASP A 18 -18.22 -5.33 16.39
CA ASP A 18 -18.02 -4.24 17.33
C ASP A 18 -16.59 -3.69 17.28
N TRP A 19 -15.59 -4.59 17.15
CA TRP A 19 -14.21 -4.18 16.97
C TRP A 19 -13.97 -3.46 15.65
N LEU A 20 -14.56 -3.92 14.53
CA LEU A 20 -14.43 -3.25 13.25
C LEU A 20 -15.07 -1.85 13.28
N ALA A 21 -16.22 -1.71 13.92
CA ALA A 21 -16.85 -0.40 14.17
C ALA A 21 -15.95 0.52 15.04
N TYR A 22 -15.32 -0.01 16.07
CA TYR A 22 -14.31 0.72 16.87
C TYR A 22 -13.11 1.18 16.01
N LEU A 23 -12.60 0.31 15.15
CA LEU A 23 -11.47 0.66 14.25
C LEU A 23 -11.86 1.78 13.28
N GLU A 24 -13.08 1.76 12.76
CA GLU A 24 -13.59 2.73 11.81
C GLU A 24 -13.88 4.08 12.49
N ASN A 25 -14.66 4.07 13.54
CA ASN A 25 -15.22 5.28 14.17
C ASN A 25 -14.28 5.95 15.18
N GLU A 26 -13.65 5.17 16.07
CA GLU A 26 -12.78 5.72 17.12
C GLU A 26 -11.32 5.81 16.66
N ARG A 27 -10.81 4.76 15.99
CA ARG A 27 -9.42 4.74 15.51
C ARG A 27 -9.22 5.37 14.15
N ARG A 28 -10.29 5.72 13.46
CA ARG A 28 -10.27 6.31 12.10
C ARG A 28 -9.35 5.55 11.15
N SER A 29 -9.38 4.23 11.24
CA SER A 29 -8.58 3.35 10.41
C SER A 29 -9.06 3.40 8.95
N SER A 30 -8.13 3.24 8.00
CA SER A 30 -8.53 3.24 6.59
C SER A 30 -9.50 2.08 6.28
N PRO A 31 -10.47 2.26 5.35
CA PRO A 31 -11.39 1.19 4.95
C PRO A 31 -10.67 -0.10 4.51
N ARG A 32 -9.50 0.04 3.90
CA ARG A 32 -8.64 -1.09 3.52
C ARG A 32 -8.10 -1.83 4.74
N THR A 33 -7.72 -1.11 5.79
CA THR A 33 -7.22 -1.70 7.05
C THR A 33 -8.35 -2.45 7.76
N VAL A 34 -9.53 -1.83 7.86
CA VAL A 34 -10.72 -2.42 8.50
C VAL A 34 -11.09 -3.71 7.78
N ARG A 35 -11.16 -3.70 6.44
CA ARG A 35 -11.44 -4.89 5.64
C ARG A 35 -10.41 -5.99 5.86
N ALA A 36 -9.11 -5.68 5.75
CA ALA A 36 -8.04 -6.67 5.92
C ALA A 36 -8.05 -7.30 7.32
N TYR A 37 -8.35 -6.51 8.34
CA TYR A 37 -8.48 -6.99 9.71
C TYR A 37 -9.73 -7.86 9.88
N GLY A 38 -10.85 -7.45 9.29
CA GLY A 38 -12.09 -8.22 9.27
C GLY A 38 -11.90 -9.59 8.61
N ASP A 39 -11.28 -9.62 7.43
CA ASP A 39 -11.00 -10.86 6.70
C ASP A 39 -10.10 -11.79 7.53
N ASN A 40 -8.98 -11.29 8.08
CA ASN A 40 -8.04 -12.10 8.84
C ASN A 40 -8.66 -12.69 10.12
N VAL A 41 -9.40 -11.88 10.87
CA VAL A 41 -10.04 -12.35 12.11
C VAL A 41 -11.27 -13.20 11.78
N GLY A 42 -12.00 -12.89 10.71
CA GLY A 42 -13.10 -13.71 10.21
C GLY A 42 -12.66 -15.14 9.94
N TRP A 43 -11.59 -15.34 9.15
CA TRP A 43 -11.03 -16.67 8.89
C TRP A 43 -10.58 -17.40 10.17
N TYR A 44 -10.05 -16.66 11.14
CA TYR A 44 -9.66 -17.22 12.43
C TYR A 44 -10.87 -17.71 13.23
N LEU A 45 -11.95 -16.95 13.30
CA LEU A 45 -13.17 -17.34 14.01
C LEU A 45 -13.87 -18.53 13.33
N ASP A 46 -13.87 -18.57 11.98
CA ASP A 46 -14.40 -19.72 11.22
C ASP A 46 -13.63 -21.00 11.54
N PHE A 47 -12.30 -20.88 11.57
CA PHE A 47 -11.45 -22.02 11.94
C PHE A 47 -11.74 -22.50 13.37
N LEU A 48 -11.85 -21.60 14.35
CA LEU A 48 -12.13 -21.99 15.72
C LEU A 48 -13.48 -22.71 15.84
N GLN A 49 -14.52 -22.19 15.19
CA GLN A 49 -15.84 -22.81 15.19
C GLN A 49 -15.78 -24.22 14.56
N GLN A 50 -15.10 -24.38 13.44
CA GLN A 50 -14.95 -25.68 12.80
C GLN A 50 -14.10 -26.65 13.64
N HIS A 51 -13.01 -26.16 14.24
CA HIS A 51 -12.07 -26.95 15.03
C HIS A 51 -12.67 -27.45 16.35
N ARG A 52 -13.51 -26.63 17.00
CA ARG A 52 -14.20 -26.96 18.24
C ARG A 52 -15.52 -27.71 18.03
N GLY A 53 -16.07 -27.64 16.81
CA GLY A 53 -17.39 -28.24 16.48
C GLY A 53 -18.58 -27.47 17.05
N GLU A 54 -18.36 -26.30 17.63
CA GLU A 54 -19.41 -25.48 18.25
C GLU A 54 -19.22 -23.98 18.02
N ALA A 55 -20.29 -23.21 18.19
CA ALA A 55 -20.25 -21.77 18.06
C ALA A 55 -19.43 -21.14 19.20
N THR A 56 -18.47 -20.31 18.86
CA THR A 56 -17.59 -19.65 19.82
C THR A 56 -18.24 -18.35 20.32
N SER A 57 -18.38 -18.21 21.63
CA SER A 57 -18.78 -16.95 22.27
C SER A 57 -17.59 -15.98 22.39
N ARG A 58 -17.87 -14.75 22.77
CA ARG A 58 -16.81 -13.76 23.04
C ARG A 58 -15.93 -14.20 24.21
N GLU A 59 -16.52 -14.73 25.24
CA GLU A 59 -15.89 -15.22 26.47
C GLU A 59 -14.95 -16.41 26.19
N ASP A 60 -15.34 -17.32 25.29
CA ASP A 60 -14.53 -18.47 24.86
C ASP A 60 -13.22 -18.05 24.19
N LEU A 61 -13.15 -16.83 23.64
CA LEU A 61 -11.91 -16.31 23.05
C LEU A 61 -10.80 -16.09 24.08
N GLY A 62 -11.17 -15.89 25.37
CA GLY A 62 -10.22 -15.83 26.48
C GLY A 62 -9.54 -17.17 26.75
N GLY A 63 -10.20 -18.29 26.44
CA GLY A 63 -9.71 -19.64 26.60
C GLY A 63 -9.01 -20.26 25.38
N VAL A 64 -8.76 -19.50 24.33
CA VAL A 64 -8.05 -20.04 23.15
C VAL A 64 -6.62 -20.41 23.50
N GLU A 65 -6.27 -21.66 23.28
CA GLU A 65 -4.95 -22.21 23.58
C GLU A 65 -3.89 -21.91 22.49
N PRO A 66 -2.59 -21.89 22.87
CA PRO A 66 -1.51 -21.76 21.90
C PRO A 66 -1.50 -22.87 20.83
N SER A 67 -1.97 -24.08 21.18
CA SER A 67 -2.15 -25.24 20.30
C SER A 67 -3.14 -24.93 19.18
N GLU A 68 -4.31 -24.36 19.48
CA GLU A 68 -5.35 -24.00 18.52
C GLU A 68 -4.86 -22.88 17.57
N LEU A 69 -4.15 -21.89 18.09
CA LEU A 69 -3.59 -20.84 17.24
C LEU A 69 -2.48 -21.36 16.32
N ARG A 70 -1.64 -22.31 16.78
CA ARG A 70 -0.66 -22.98 15.91
C ARG A 70 -1.36 -23.83 14.85
N ALA A 71 -2.42 -24.56 15.20
CA ALA A 71 -3.24 -25.33 14.27
C ALA A 71 -3.85 -24.42 13.19
N TYR A 72 -4.39 -23.25 13.57
CA TYR A 72 -4.87 -22.25 12.63
C TYR A 72 -3.76 -21.78 11.66
N LEU A 73 -2.58 -21.45 12.17
CA LEU A 73 -1.47 -21.00 11.33
C LEU A 73 -1.00 -22.11 10.37
N ALA A 74 -0.99 -23.36 10.83
CA ALA A 74 -0.68 -24.53 9.98
C ALA A 74 -1.75 -24.72 8.90
N PHE A 75 -3.03 -24.68 9.25
CA PHE A 75 -4.15 -24.73 8.32
C PHE A 75 -4.04 -23.65 7.22
N ARG A 76 -3.74 -22.40 7.60
CA ARG A 76 -3.58 -21.29 6.64
C ARG A 76 -2.32 -21.39 5.79
N ARG A 77 -1.34 -22.19 6.20
CA ARG A 77 -0.10 -22.41 5.43
C ARG A 77 -0.24 -23.53 4.41
N SER A 78 -1.07 -24.52 4.66
CA SER A 78 -1.16 -25.75 3.85
C SER A 78 -2.54 -26.03 3.24
N GLY A 79 -3.56 -25.16 3.45
CA GLY A 79 -4.89 -25.30 2.88
C GLY A 79 -4.96 -24.96 1.38
N ASP A 80 -6.14 -25.00 0.78
CA ASP A 80 -6.39 -24.75 -0.65
C ASP A 80 -5.89 -23.38 -1.15
N HIS A 81 -5.80 -22.41 -0.27
CA HIS A 81 -5.26 -21.07 -0.55
C HIS A 81 -4.15 -20.71 0.46
N PRO A 82 -2.94 -21.29 0.30
CA PRO A 82 -1.87 -21.14 1.27
C PRO A 82 -1.39 -19.69 1.37
N LEU A 83 -1.25 -19.19 2.59
CA LEU A 83 -0.72 -17.89 2.85
C LEU A 83 0.81 -17.89 2.86
N SER A 84 1.41 -16.86 2.27
CA SER A 84 2.85 -16.61 2.40
C SER A 84 3.24 -16.36 3.86
N PRO A 85 4.50 -16.56 4.26
CA PRO A 85 4.98 -16.25 5.61
C PRO A 85 4.67 -14.82 6.05
N ARG A 86 4.74 -13.86 5.13
CA ARG A 86 4.41 -12.46 5.37
C ARG A 86 2.91 -12.27 5.64
N SER A 87 2.05 -12.91 4.87
CA SER A 87 0.60 -12.86 5.04
C SER A 87 0.16 -13.53 6.35
N LEU A 88 0.80 -14.65 6.74
CA LEU A 88 0.59 -15.29 8.03
C LEU A 88 0.97 -14.40 9.20
N SER A 89 2.10 -13.68 9.10
CA SER A 89 2.50 -12.70 10.12
C SER A 89 1.49 -11.55 10.23
N GLN A 90 0.92 -11.09 9.10
CA GLN A 90 -0.13 -10.08 9.09
C GLN A 90 -1.42 -10.58 9.73
N ALA A 91 -1.85 -11.81 9.41
CA ALA A 91 -3.02 -12.44 10.01
C ALA A 91 -2.86 -12.56 11.54
N LEU A 92 -1.72 -13.06 12.01
CA LEU A 92 -1.41 -13.15 13.43
C LEU A 92 -1.41 -11.77 14.13
N SER A 93 -0.90 -10.74 13.45
CA SER A 93 -0.93 -9.37 13.97
C SER A 93 -2.35 -8.82 14.11
N SER A 94 -3.24 -9.16 13.15
CA SER A 94 -4.66 -8.79 13.21
C SER A 94 -5.38 -9.49 14.36
N ILE A 95 -5.15 -10.79 14.55
CA ILE A 95 -5.71 -11.59 15.66
C ILE A 95 -5.27 -11.03 17.01
N ARG A 96 -3.97 -10.75 17.16
CA ARG A 96 -3.44 -10.13 18.40
C ARG A 96 -4.03 -8.74 18.67
N ALA A 97 -4.27 -7.95 17.62
CA ALA A 97 -4.90 -6.65 17.77
C ALA A 97 -6.36 -6.76 18.23
N PHE A 98 -7.09 -7.75 17.72
CA PHE A 98 -8.44 -8.06 18.14
C PHE A 98 -8.51 -8.51 19.62
N HIS A 99 -7.66 -9.46 20.01
CA HIS A 99 -7.63 -9.92 21.42
C HIS A 99 -7.19 -8.83 22.39
N ARG A 100 -6.24 -7.95 22.02
CA ARG A 100 -5.93 -6.77 22.85
C ARG A 100 -7.12 -5.81 23.00
N TRP A 101 -8.00 -5.72 22.03
CA TRP A 101 -9.21 -4.94 22.14
C TRP A 101 -10.23 -5.64 23.04
N LEU A 102 -10.40 -6.98 22.91
CA LEU A 102 -11.25 -7.79 23.80
C LEU A 102 -10.83 -7.64 25.26
N ASP A 103 -9.54 -7.75 25.55
CA ASP A 103 -8.99 -7.55 26.88
C ASP A 103 -9.34 -6.15 27.41
N ARG A 104 -9.02 -5.09 26.68
CA ARG A 104 -9.18 -3.71 27.15
C ARG A 104 -10.62 -3.22 27.23
N ARG A 105 -11.50 -3.69 26.37
CA ARG A 105 -12.88 -3.18 26.24
C ARG A 105 -13.95 -4.15 26.71
N CYS A 106 -13.63 -5.43 26.78
CA CYS A 106 -14.58 -6.47 27.15
C CYS A 106 -14.14 -7.29 28.38
N GLY A 107 -12.92 -7.07 28.90
CA GLY A 107 -12.38 -7.84 30.03
C GLY A 107 -12.03 -9.30 29.69
N VAL A 108 -11.94 -9.63 28.40
CA VAL A 108 -11.62 -11.00 27.93
C VAL A 108 -10.13 -11.06 27.59
N ALA A 109 -9.31 -11.36 28.58
CA ALA A 109 -7.87 -11.49 28.45
C ALA A 109 -7.48 -12.86 27.84
N ASN A 110 -6.38 -12.91 27.10
CA ASN A 110 -5.75 -14.15 26.64
C ASN A 110 -4.25 -13.99 26.52
N ASP A 111 -3.51 -14.39 27.54
CA ASP A 111 -2.05 -14.31 27.58
C ASP A 111 -1.36 -15.38 26.72
N ALA A 112 -2.07 -16.46 26.39
CA ALA A 112 -1.55 -17.57 25.59
C ALA A 112 -1.14 -17.15 24.18
N LEU A 113 -1.74 -16.10 23.62
CA LEU A 113 -1.40 -15.55 22.30
C LEU A 113 0.02 -14.99 22.22
N ALA A 114 0.58 -14.55 23.35
CA ALA A 114 1.97 -14.08 23.40
C ALA A 114 2.98 -15.20 23.19
N LEU A 115 2.61 -16.46 23.54
CA LEU A 115 3.47 -17.65 23.43
C LEU A 115 3.62 -18.17 21.99
N VAL A 116 2.73 -17.77 21.09
CA VAL A 116 2.78 -18.24 19.69
C VAL A 116 3.63 -17.28 18.85
N ARG A 117 4.74 -17.77 18.35
CA ARG A 117 5.60 -17.01 17.42
C ARG A 117 5.10 -17.15 15.99
N GLY A 118 5.01 -16.03 15.28
CA GLY A 118 4.73 -16.05 13.85
C GLY A 118 5.92 -16.59 13.04
N PRO A 119 5.69 -16.89 11.75
CA PRO A 119 6.77 -17.31 10.86
C PRO A 119 7.87 -16.24 10.80
N ARG A 120 9.13 -16.68 10.79
CA ARG A 120 10.27 -15.78 10.56
C ARG A 120 10.23 -15.29 9.11
N VAL A 121 9.85 -14.06 8.90
CA VAL A 121 9.98 -13.40 7.61
C VAL A 121 11.38 -12.80 7.57
N LYS A 122 12.28 -13.38 6.77
CA LYS A 122 13.54 -12.69 6.47
C LYS A 122 13.18 -11.40 5.73
N PRO A 123 13.51 -10.21 6.25
CA PRO A 123 13.36 -9.00 5.47
C PRO A 123 14.30 -9.14 4.27
N GLY A 124 13.75 -9.38 3.10
CA GLY A 124 14.51 -9.13 1.88
C GLY A 124 14.83 -7.64 1.90
N ALA A 125 16.10 -7.25 1.97
CA ALA A 125 16.45 -5.85 1.79
C ALA A 125 15.82 -5.40 0.46
N PRO A 126 14.97 -4.36 0.47
CA PRO A 126 14.45 -3.82 -0.78
C PRO A 126 15.67 -3.38 -1.59
N ARG A 127 15.97 -4.09 -2.66
CA ARG A 127 17.01 -3.62 -3.58
C ARG A 127 16.36 -2.52 -4.42
N PRO A 128 16.85 -1.29 -4.35
CA PRO A 128 16.39 -0.24 -5.24
C PRO A 128 16.64 -0.69 -6.68
N VAL A 129 15.78 -0.31 -7.57
CA VAL A 129 15.97 -0.43 -9.01
C VAL A 129 17.06 0.59 -9.37
N SER A 130 18.08 0.22 -10.16
CA SER A 130 19.10 1.18 -10.61
C SER A 130 18.49 2.24 -11.53
N GLU A 131 19.23 3.31 -11.81
CA GLU A 131 18.78 4.38 -12.71
C GLU A 131 18.50 3.82 -14.11
N ASP A 132 19.39 3.01 -14.66
CA ASP A 132 19.21 2.36 -15.96
C ASP A 132 18.01 1.42 -15.99
N GLN A 133 17.80 0.67 -14.92
CA GLN A 133 16.64 -0.21 -14.79
C GLN A 133 15.33 0.59 -14.67
N ALA A 134 15.36 1.73 -13.99
CA ALA A 134 14.20 2.62 -13.91
C ALA A 134 13.91 3.24 -15.29
N ALA A 135 14.94 3.71 -15.99
CA ALA A 135 14.81 4.21 -17.37
C ALA A 135 14.23 3.14 -18.30
N GLY A 136 14.74 1.92 -18.24
CA GLY A 136 14.23 0.80 -19.02
C GLY A 136 12.77 0.48 -18.74
N LEU A 137 12.34 0.53 -17.47
CA LEU A 137 10.94 0.33 -17.08
C LEU A 137 10.02 1.41 -17.66
N LEU A 138 10.45 2.68 -17.66
CA LEU A 138 9.68 3.79 -18.21
C LEU A 138 9.60 3.72 -19.73
N ALA A 139 10.72 3.39 -20.41
CA ALA A 139 10.75 3.23 -21.86
C ALA A 139 9.85 2.06 -22.31
N GLU A 140 9.99 0.90 -21.69
CA GLU A 140 9.20 -0.28 -22.02
C GLU A 140 7.69 -0.08 -21.75
N ALA A 141 7.33 0.79 -20.80
CA ALA A 141 5.94 1.16 -20.56
C ALA A 141 5.36 2.06 -21.66
N ALA A 142 6.19 2.97 -22.20
CA ALA A 142 5.82 3.88 -23.28
C ALA A 142 5.65 3.12 -24.61
N ASP A 143 6.48 2.12 -24.88
CA ASP A 143 6.56 1.40 -26.13
C ASP A 143 5.78 0.07 -26.14
N ASP A 144 4.84 -0.15 -25.20
CA ASP A 144 4.05 -1.39 -25.12
C ASP A 144 3.04 -1.48 -26.27
N GLU A 145 3.47 -2.02 -27.42
CA GLU A 145 2.68 -2.20 -28.65
C GLU A 145 1.39 -3.04 -28.43
N ASN A 146 1.32 -3.83 -27.35
CA ASN A 146 0.13 -4.60 -27.00
C ASN A 146 -0.94 -3.75 -26.28
N ARG A 147 -0.73 -2.45 -26.16
CA ARG A 147 -1.61 -1.48 -25.54
C ARG A 147 -2.13 -0.46 -26.53
N ALA A 148 -3.35 0.06 -26.28
CA ALA A 148 -3.76 1.26 -26.99
C ALA A 148 -2.80 2.41 -26.65
N PRO A 149 -2.48 3.33 -27.59
CA PRO A 149 -1.51 4.42 -27.36
C PRO A 149 -1.75 5.20 -26.08
N TRP A 150 -3.01 5.50 -25.76
CA TRP A 150 -3.38 6.21 -24.53
C TRP A 150 -3.15 5.37 -23.26
N GLU A 151 -3.26 4.03 -23.34
CA GLU A 151 -2.97 3.14 -22.21
C GLU A 151 -1.46 3.07 -21.93
N ALA A 152 -0.63 3.03 -22.99
CA ALA A 152 0.82 3.06 -22.86
C ALA A 152 1.28 4.40 -22.26
N ALA A 153 0.80 5.52 -22.78
CA ALA A 153 1.07 6.86 -22.24
C ALA A 153 0.61 7.01 -20.78
N ARG A 154 -0.56 6.46 -20.43
CA ARG A 154 -1.03 6.40 -19.03
C ARG A 154 -0.08 5.62 -18.14
N ASP A 155 0.30 4.44 -18.57
CA ASP A 155 1.14 3.53 -17.81
C ASP A 155 2.53 4.14 -17.58
N GLU A 156 3.11 4.77 -18.59
CA GLU A 156 4.33 5.59 -18.50
C GLU A 156 4.16 6.74 -17.50
N ALA A 157 3.12 7.56 -17.64
CA ALA A 157 2.86 8.71 -16.76
C ALA A 157 2.73 8.30 -15.29
N VAL A 158 2.03 7.19 -15.01
CA VAL A 158 1.92 6.65 -13.65
C VAL A 158 3.27 6.23 -13.10
N LEU A 159 4.07 5.47 -13.85
CA LEU A 159 5.40 5.02 -13.39
C LEU A 159 6.35 6.21 -13.21
N THR A 160 6.30 7.21 -14.11
CA THR A 160 7.08 8.44 -14.01
C THR A 160 6.72 9.24 -12.77
N LEU A 161 5.46 9.32 -12.37
CA LEU A 161 5.04 9.92 -11.10
C LEU A 161 5.56 9.16 -9.88
N LEU A 162 5.56 7.82 -9.92
CA LEU A 162 6.06 7.00 -8.81
C LEU A 162 7.57 7.16 -8.61
N TYR A 163 8.33 7.18 -9.70
CA TYR A 163 9.78 7.36 -9.68
C TYR A 163 10.17 8.83 -9.61
N GLY A 164 9.50 9.68 -10.40
CA GLY A 164 9.82 11.08 -10.57
C GLY A 164 9.36 12.01 -9.45
N CYS A 165 8.35 11.67 -8.68
CA CYS A 165 7.88 12.44 -7.53
C CYS A 165 7.91 11.61 -6.24
N GLY A 166 8.38 10.38 -6.30
CA GLY A 166 8.38 9.48 -5.16
C GLY A 166 7.00 9.24 -4.55
N LEU A 167 5.93 9.28 -5.36
CA LEU A 167 4.57 9.10 -4.86
C LEU A 167 4.30 7.65 -4.47
N ARG A 168 3.43 7.45 -3.47
CA ARG A 168 2.81 6.14 -3.27
C ARG A 168 1.83 5.89 -4.42
N ILE A 169 1.66 4.62 -4.81
CA ILE A 169 0.70 4.26 -5.87
C ILE A 169 -0.71 4.83 -5.60
N SER A 170 -1.17 4.82 -4.33
CA SER A 170 -2.47 5.38 -3.96
C SER A 170 -2.51 6.90 -4.10
N GLU A 171 -1.41 7.60 -3.87
CA GLU A 171 -1.30 9.04 -4.02
C GLU A 171 -1.35 9.43 -5.51
N ALA A 172 -0.55 8.76 -6.35
CA ALA A 172 -0.58 8.97 -7.79
C ALA A 172 -1.98 8.70 -8.38
N LEU A 173 -2.63 7.62 -7.97
CA LEU A 173 -3.95 7.26 -8.48
C LEU A 173 -5.12 8.06 -7.87
N SER A 174 -4.87 8.84 -6.82
CA SER A 174 -5.87 9.76 -6.25
C SER A 174 -5.90 11.13 -6.92
N LEU A 175 -4.97 11.43 -7.82
CA LEU A 175 -4.95 12.68 -8.57
C LEU A 175 -6.22 12.83 -9.40
N LYS A 176 -6.72 14.06 -9.47
CA LYS A 176 -7.91 14.43 -10.24
C LYS A 176 -7.50 15.12 -11.53
N ARG A 177 -8.42 15.21 -12.48
CA ARG A 177 -8.23 15.98 -13.71
C ARG A 177 -7.93 17.45 -13.42
N SER A 178 -8.50 18.02 -12.35
CA SER A 178 -8.23 19.38 -11.88
C SER A 178 -6.80 19.61 -11.40
N ASP A 179 -6.04 18.57 -11.09
CA ASP A 179 -4.63 18.68 -10.70
C ASP A 179 -3.71 18.82 -11.91
N ALA A 180 -4.22 18.56 -13.13
CA ALA A 180 -3.48 18.71 -14.38
C ALA A 180 -3.99 19.92 -15.20
N PRO A 181 -3.10 20.62 -15.94
CA PRO A 181 -1.69 20.35 -16.14
C PRO A 181 -0.90 20.50 -14.82
N LEU A 182 0.07 19.60 -14.62
CA LEU A 182 0.89 19.62 -13.41
C LEU A 182 1.79 20.86 -13.40
N ARG A 183 1.84 21.55 -12.25
CA ARG A 183 2.74 22.68 -12.01
C ARG A 183 4.12 22.16 -11.56
N GLU A 184 5.04 23.08 -11.29
CA GLU A 184 6.40 22.74 -10.75
C GLU A 184 6.35 22.09 -9.36
N SER A 185 5.21 22.16 -8.71
CA SER A 185 4.97 21.49 -7.43
C SER A 185 3.58 20.89 -7.38
N LEU A 186 3.46 19.75 -6.69
CA LEU A 186 2.21 19.03 -6.50
C LEU A 186 1.93 18.85 -5.01
N ARG A 187 0.74 19.24 -4.58
CA ARG A 187 0.25 18.96 -3.22
C ARG A 187 -0.31 17.55 -3.16
N VAL A 188 0.21 16.75 -2.23
CA VAL A 188 -0.16 15.34 -2.06
C VAL A 188 -0.69 15.12 -0.66
N VAL A 189 -1.84 14.46 -0.56
CA VAL A 189 -2.46 14.07 0.71
C VAL A 189 -2.05 12.63 1.03
N GLY A 190 -1.29 12.45 2.10
CA GLY A 190 -0.80 11.16 2.55
C GLY A 190 -1.71 10.47 3.59
N LYS A 191 -1.18 9.41 4.20
CA LYS A 191 -1.88 8.69 5.28
C LYS A 191 -2.17 9.62 6.47
N GLY A 192 -3.43 9.60 6.95
CA GLY A 192 -3.88 10.43 8.07
C GLY A 192 -4.13 11.89 7.67
N ALA A 193 -4.48 12.14 6.41
CA ALA A 193 -4.74 13.47 5.84
C ALA A 193 -3.57 14.47 5.98
N LYS A 194 -2.35 13.97 6.17
CA LYS A 194 -1.16 14.82 6.19
C LYS A 194 -0.83 15.26 4.76
N GLU A 195 -0.76 16.55 4.56
CA GLU A 195 -0.38 17.15 3.28
C GLU A 195 1.13 17.35 3.21
N ARG A 196 1.67 17.19 2.00
CA ARG A 196 3.02 17.60 1.65
C ARG A 196 3.06 18.11 0.23
N VAL A 197 4.03 18.96 -0.06
CA VAL A 197 4.33 19.43 -1.42
C VAL A 197 5.53 18.65 -1.94
N VAL A 198 5.43 18.17 -3.16
CA VAL A 198 6.52 17.50 -3.87
C VAL A 198 6.87 18.27 -5.14
N PRO A 199 8.16 18.45 -5.48
CA PRO A 199 8.55 19.03 -6.74
C PRO A 199 8.17 18.10 -7.91
N VAL A 200 7.87 18.68 -9.04
CA VAL A 200 7.47 17.98 -10.27
C VAL A 200 8.41 18.37 -11.39
N LEU A 201 9.21 17.41 -11.84
CA LEU A 201 10.13 17.62 -12.95
C LEU A 201 9.40 17.87 -14.29
N PRO A 202 10.06 18.54 -15.25
CA PRO A 202 9.54 18.69 -16.61
C PRO A 202 9.10 17.35 -17.23
N VAL A 203 9.94 16.32 -17.16
CA VAL A 203 9.65 14.98 -17.70
C VAL A 203 8.38 14.34 -17.12
N VAL A 204 8.05 14.63 -15.86
CA VAL A 204 6.80 14.13 -15.24
C VAL A 204 5.60 14.88 -15.80
N ARG A 205 5.73 16.19 -15.99
CA ARG A 205 4.68 17.02 -16.61
C ARG A 205 4.42 16.58 -18.04
N GLU A 206 5.46 16.44 -18.83
CA GLU A 206 5.41 15.97 -20.22
C GLU A 206 4.74 14.61 -20.36
N ALA A 207 5.08 13.64 -19.49
CA ALA A 207 4.45 12.32 -19.50
C ALA A 207 2.95 12.39 -19.19
N VAL A 208 2.53 13.24 -18.23
CA VAL A 208 1.11 13.43 -17.91
C VAL A 208 0.38 14.15 -19.03
N ASP A 209 0.99 15.16 -19.64
CA ASP A 209 0.40 15.90 -20.77
C ASP A 209 0.28 15.01 -22.00
N ALA A 210 1.27 14.18 -22.30
CA ALA A 210 1.21 13.16 -23.37
C ALA A 210 0.06 12.17 -23.15
N TYR A 211 -0.10 11.70 -21.92
CA TYR A 211 -1.26 10.85 -21.59
C TYR A 211 -2.59 11.57 -21.83
N LEU A 212 -2.73 12.81 -21.39
CA LEU A 212 -3.97 13.58 -21.58
C LEU A 212 -4.25 13.87 -23.06
N ALA A 213 -3.23 14.13 -23.86
CA ALA A 213 -3.36 14.33 -25.30
C ALA A 213 -3.78 13.06 -26.05
N ALA A 214 -3.32 11.89 -25.58
CA ALA A 214 -3.68 10.60 -26.17
C ALA A 214 -5.03 10.04 -25.71
N LEU A 215 -5.61 10.60 -24.63
CA LEU A 215 -6.83 10.07 -24.02
C LEU A 215 -8.04 10.21 -24.95
N PRO A 216 -8.76 9.13 -25.31
CA PRO A 216 -9.81 9.18 -26.33
C PRO A 216 -11.16 9.76 -25.84
N PHE A 217 -11.26 10.17 -24.59
CA PHE A 217 -12.49 10.70 -24.00
C PHE A 217 -12.18 11.88 -23.05
N PRO A 218 -13.11 12.87 -22.98
CA PRO A 218 -12.93 14.01 -22.09
C PRO A 218 -13.03 13.59 -20.62
N LEU A 219 -12.40 14.35 -19.75
CA LEU A 219 -12.48 14.20 -18.30
C LEU A 219 -13.00 15.49 -17.66
N ASP A 220 -14.01 15.32 -16.79
CA ASP A 220 -14.43 16.40 -15.90
C ASP A 220 -13.37 16.68 -14.83
N PRO A 221 -13.23 17.93 -14.36
CA PRO A 221 -12.22 18.32 -13.37
C PRO A 221 -12.23 17.49 -12.08
N ALA A 222 -13.40 17.04 -11.64
CA ALA A 222 -13.56 16.25 -10.40
C ALA A 222 -13.23 14.77 -10.58
N GLN A 223 -13.14 14.29 -11.83
CA GLN A 223 -12.88 12.87 -12.11
C GLN A 223 -11.41 12.50 -11.83
N PRO A 224 -11.15 11.21 -11.52
CA PRO A 224 -9.79 10.69 -11.41
C PRO A 224 -9.00 10.95 -12.70
N LEU A 225 -7.76 11.43 -12.54
CA LEU A 225 -6.86 11.72 -13.66
C LEU A 225 -6.57 10.47 -14.48
N PHE A 226 -6.23 9.36 -13.82
CA PHE A 226 -5.88 8.12 -14.51
C PHE A 226 -7.08 7.18 -14.67
N ARG A 227 -7.33 6.77 -15.91
CA ARG A 227 -8.49 5.96 -16.27
C ARG A 227 -8.13 4.50 -16.54
N ALA A 228 -8.99 3.62 -16.10
CA ALA A 228 -8.95 2.20 -16.48
C ALA A 228 -9.49 1.99 -17.89
N LYS A 229 -9.18 0.86 -18.53
CA LYS A 229 -9.61 0.50 -19.90
C LYS A 229 -11.12 0.64 -20.12
N ARG A 230 -11.93 0.38 -19.10
CA ARG A 230 -13.40 0.48 -19.15
C ARG A 230 -13.92 1.87 -18.75
N GLY A 231 -13.08 2.90 -18.73
CA GLY A 231 -13.48 4.26 -18.41
C GLY A 231 -13.64 4.59 -16.91
N GLY A 232 -13.53 3.63 -15.99
CA GLY A 232 -13.53 3.87 -14.55
C GLY A 232 -12.18 4.42 -14.05
N ALA A 233 -12.06 4.70 -12.74
CA ALA A 233 -10.79 5.06 -12.12
C ALA A 233 -9.77 3.92 -12.23
N LEU A 234 -8.50 4.25 -12.50
CA LEU A 234 -7.42 3.26 -12.50
C LEU A 234 -7.13 2.80 -11.06
N GLY A 235 -7.26 1.51 -10.83
CA GLY A 235 -6.93 0.92 -9.52
C GLY A 235 -5.45 0.53 -9.41
N PRO A 236 -4.96 0.17 -8.21
CA PRO A 236 -3.56 -0.23 -8.01
C PRO A 236 -3.20 -1.58 -8.62
N ARG A 237 -4.16 -2.51 -8.77
CA ARG A 237 -3.89 -3.85 -9.34
C ARG A 237 -3.39 -3.81 -10.78
N PRO A 238 -3.98 -3.07 -11.72
CA PRO A 238 -3.44 -2.91 -13.07
C PRO A 238 -2.00 -2.38 -13.10
N VAL A 239 -1.65 -1.41 -12.25
CA VAL A 239 -0.28 -0.87 -12.16
C VAL A 239 0.70 -1.92 -11.59
N GLN A 240 0.27 -2.72 -10.62
CA GLN A 240 1.07 -3.84 -10.10
C GLN A 240 1.28 -4.92 -11.17
N ALA A 241 0.25 -5.24 -11.96
CA ALA A 241 0.34 -6.19 -13.06
C ALA A 241 1.25 -5.66 -14.20
N LEU A 242 1.18 -4.36 -14.50
CA LEU A 242 2.11 -3.69 -15.41
C LEU A 242 3.55 -3.92 -14.96
N MET A 243 3.89 -3.54 -13.72
CA MET A 243 5.24 -3.74 -13.18
C MET A 243 5.69 -5.21 -13.23
N GLN A 244 4.76 -6.14 -13.02
CA GLN A 244 5.05 -7.57 -13.11
C GLN A 244 5.42 -8.00 -14.53
N ARG A 245 4.74 -7.48 -15.54
CA ARG A 245 5.06 -7.75 -16.95
C ARG A 245 6.39 -7.12 -17.36
N LEU A 246 6.56 -5.82 -17.07
CA LEU A 246 7.76 -5.08 -17.44
C LEU A 246 9.02 -5.69 -16.82
N ARG A 247 8.99 -6.02 -15.53
CA ARG A 247 10.14 -6.69 -14.89
C ARG A 247 10.45 -8.06 -15.51
N GLY A 248 9.41 -8.80 -15.95
CA GLY A 248 9.60 -10.06 -16.66
C GLY A 248 10.32 -9.88 -17.99
N ARG A 249 9.92 -8.87 -18.79
CA ARG A 249 10.56 -8.53 -20.07
C ARG A 249 12.02 -8.08 -19.90
N LEU A 250 12.28 -7.28 -18.86
CA LEU A 250 13.60 -6.72 -18.57
C LEU A 250 14.49 -7.61 -17.69
N GLY A 251 14.05 -8.82 -17.34
CA GLY A 251 14.83 -9.73 -16.47
C GLY A 251 15.05 -9.19 -15.05
N LEU A 252 14.19 -8.29 -14.56
CA LEU A 252 14.35 -7.67 -13.26
C LEU A 252 13.81 -8.56 -12.14
N PRO A 253 14.35 -8.44 -10.91
CA PRO A 253 13.96 -9.28 -9.80
C PRO A 253 12.51 -9.00 -9.35
N ALA A 254 11.90 -9.96 -8.67
CA ALA A 254 10.54 -9.84 -8.12
C ALA A 254 10.35 -8.66 -7.15
N SER A 255 11.45 -8.12 -6.61
CA SER A 255 11.46 -6.92 -5.77
C SER A 255 11.19 -5.62 -6.55
N ALA A 256 11.34 -5.60 -7.88
CA ALA A 256 10.99 -4.46 -8.72
C ALA A 256 9.46 -4.28 -8.74
N THR A 257 8.97 -3.43 -7.87
CA THR A 257 7.54 -3.15 -7.62
C THR A 257 7.30 -1.64 -7.69
N PRO A 258 6.05 -1.16 -7.78
CA PRO A 258 5.75 0.26 -7.67
C PRO A 258 6.33 0.92 -6.41
N HIS A 259 6.41 0.17 -5.32
CA HIS A 259 7.04 0.67 -4.08
C HIS A 259 8.56 0.73 -4.19
N ALA A 260 9.17 -0.17 -4.95
CA ALA A 260 10.61 -0.12 -5.23
C ALA A 260 10.99 1.11 -6.03
N LEU A 261 10.20 1.55 -7.02
CA LEU A 261 10.43 2.80 -7.75
C LEU A 261 10.48 4.01 -6.82
N ARG A 262 9.53 4.12 -5.90
CA ARG A 262 9.55 5.17 -4.88
C ARG A 262 10.78 5.07 -3.95
N HIS A 263 11.21 3.87 -3.60
CA HIS A 263 12.41 3.66 -2.80
C HIS A 263 13.67 4.03 -3.59
N SER A 264 13.72 3.69 -4.89
CA SER A 264 14.80 4.07 -5.79
C SER A 264 14.92 5.59 -5.93
N PHE A 265 13.80 6.31 -6.05
CA PHE A 265 13.78 7.77 -5.99
C PHE A 265 14.54 8.31 -4.77
N ALA A 266 14.21 7.82 -3.56
CA ALA A 266 14.89 8.25 -2.34
C ALA A 266 16.39 7.92 -2.34
N THR A 267 16.74 6.72 -2.81
CA THR A 267 18.12 6.24 -2.83
C THR A 267 18.98 7.02 -3.84
N HIS A 268 18.42 7.31 -5.01
CA HIS A 268 19.11 8.05 -6.06
C HIS A 268 19.29 9.52 -5.67
N LEU A 269 18.28 10.16 -5.06
CA LEU A 269 18.44 11.51 -4.50
C LEU A 269 19.52 11.57 -3.43
N LEU A 270 19.57 10.58 -2.54
CA LEU A 270 20.61 10.51 -1.52
C LEU A 270 21.99 10.32 -2.15
N GLY A 271 22.10 9.45 -3.17
CA GLY A 271 23.32 9.23 -3.94
C GLY A 271 23.79 10.46 -4.71
N ALA A 272 22.87 11.30 -5.15
CA ALA A 272 23.13 12.57 -5.82
C ALA A 272 23.44 13.74 -4.85
N GLY A 273 23.49 13.47 -3.54
CA GLY A 273 23.90 14.42 -2.52
C GLY A 273 22.76 15.18 -1.80
N ALA A 274 21.50 14.76 -2.01
CA ALA A 274 20.39 15.32 -1.24
C ALA A 274 20.48 14.89 0.23
N ASP A 275 20.13 15.79 1.16
CA ASP A 275 20.14 15.45 2.57
C ASP A 275 18.99 14.51 2.95
N LEU A 276 19.27 13.59 3.88
CA LEU A 276 18.34 12.54 4.31
C LEU A 276 17.04 13.12 4.89
N ARG A 277 17.10 14.26 5.57
CA ARG A 277 15.94 14.89 6.20
C ARG A 277 14.99 15.44 5.15
N SER A 278 15.51 16.15 4.15
CA SER A 278 14.74 16.64 3.01
C SER A 278 14.04 15.50 2.26
N ILE A 279 14.74 14.39 2.06
CA ILE A 279 14.15 13.18 1.43
C ILE A 279 13.03 12.60 2.30
N GLN A 280 13.20 12.51 3.63
CA GLN A 280 12.16 11.99 4.54
C GLN A 280 10.91 12.88 4.54
N GLU A 281 11.07 14.19 4.49
CA GLU A 281 9.98 15.17 4.41
C GLU A 281 9.24 15.02 3.07
N LEU A 282 9.95 14.94 1.94
CA LEU A 282 9.39 14.68 0.61
C LEU A 282 8.55 13.39 0.58
N LEU A 283 9.05 12.35 1.23
CA LEU A 283 8.37 11.06 1.27
C LEU A 283 7.21 11.03 2.28
N GLY A 284 7.10 12.01 3.19
CA GLY A 284 6.07 12.04 4.22
C GLY A 284 6.20 10.89 5.22
N HIS A 285 7.40 10.65 5.76
CA HIS A 285 7.66 9.72 6.84
C HIS A 285 7.20 10.33 8.17
N ALA A 286 6.35 9.63 8.92
CA ALA A 286 5.56 10.15 10.04
C ALA A 286 6.34 10.34 11.37
N SER A 287 7.66 10.17 11.40
CA SER A 287 8.42 10.23 12.64
C SER A 287 9.38 11.42 12.66
N LEU A 288 8.87 12.61 12.73
CA LEU A 288 9.48 13.73 13.45
C LEU A 288 8.49 14.91 13.34
N SER A 289 8.05 15.38 14.48
CA SER A 289 7.17 16.55 14.61
C SER A 289 7.96 17.80 14.26
N THR A 290 7.79 18.31 13.09
CA THR A 290 7.88 19.76 12.83
C THR A 290 7.39 20.04 11.40
N THR A 291 6.35 20.83 11.30
CA THR A 291 5.87 21.43 10.06
C THR A 291 6.85 22.56 9.69
N GLN A 292 8.01 22.22 9.18
CA GLN A 292 8.86 23.20 8.50
C GLN A 292 8.40 23.29 7.05
N ARG A 293 7.99 24.48 6.66
CA ARG A 293 7.66 24.80 5.27
C ARG A 293 8.93 24.64 4.43
N TYR A 294 8.85 23.84 3.40
CA TYR A 294 9.84 23.84 2.32
C TYR A 294 9.95 25.28 1.80
N THR A 295 11.12 25.87 1.89
CA THR A 295 11.38 27.15 1.25
C THR A 295 11.63 26.93 -0.25
N ALA A 296 11.31 27.88 -1.09
CA ALA A 296 11.56 27.80 -2.53
C ALA A 296 13.02 27.52 -2.88
N VAL A 297 13.95 27.88 -2.00
CA VAL A 297 15.39 27.66 -2.13
C VAL A 297 15.75 26.17 -1.97
N ASP A 298 15.09 25.47 -1.03
CA ASP A 298 15.32 24.04 -0.82
C ASP A 298 14.77 23.20 -1.98
N ALA A 299 13.66 23.65 -2.58
CA ALA A 299 13.05 22.99 -3.74
C ALA A 299 13.92 23.13 -5.00
N ALA A 300 14.55 24.27 -5.24
CA ALA A 300 15.43 24.51 -6.38
C ALA A 300 16.72 23.67 -6.29
N GLY A 301 17.32 23.60 -5.11
CA GLY A 301 18.50 22.74 -4.86
C GLY A 301 18.21 21.26 -5.09
N LEU A 302 17.05 20.79 -4.61
CA LEU A 302 16.59 19.43 -4.83
C LEU A 302 16.25 19.14 -6.29
N LEU A 303 15.64 20.08 -7.01
CA LEU A 303 15.39 19.96 -8.45
C LEU A 303 16.69 19.83 -9.23
N ALA A 304 17.72 20.63 -8.92
CA ALA A 304 19.02 20.54 -9.59
C ALA A 304 19.76 19.22 -9.33
N ILE A 305 19.66 18.68 -8.11
CA ILE A 305 20.19 17.35 -7.76
C ILE A 305 19.39 16.27 -8.48
N TYR A 306 18.10 16.45 -8.58
CA TYR A 306 17.20 15.48 -9.14
C TYR A 306 17.26 15.43 -10.68
N ASP A 307 17.42 16.57 -11.36
CA ASP A 307 17.69 16.62 -12.79
C ASP A 307 18.95 15.83 -13.16
N LYS A 308 19.96 15.79 -12.27
CA LYS A 308 21.16 14.97 -12.44
C LYS A 308 20.93 13.47 -12.19
N ALA A 309 19.96 13.12 -11.35
CA ALA A 309 19.67 11.75 -10.96
C ALA A 309 18.57 11.07 -11.79
N HIS A 310 17.85 11.83 -12.62
CA HIS A 310 16.75 11.27 -13.42
C HIS A 310 17.25 10.78 -14.79
N PRO A 311 17.03 9.49 -15.15
CA PRO A 311 17.60 8.89 -16.37
C PRO A 311 17.22 9.55 -17.70
N ARG A 312 16.10 10.31 -17.73
CA ARG A 312 15.63 11.07 -18.91
C ARG A 312 15.96 12.57 -18.86
N ALA A 313 16.48 13.08 -17.75
CA ALA A 313 16.93 14.47 -17.67
C ALA A 313 18.34 14.65 -18.29
N LEU A 314 19.01 13.57 -18.64
CA LEU A 314 20.37 13.54 -19.22
C LEU A 314 20.38 13.43 -20.77
N LYS A 315 19.24 13.68 -21.43
CA LYS A 315 19.17 13.74 -22.91
C LYS A 315 18.95 15.14 -23.38
#